data_a344a57cdff0a55736b2d0c6507589fe
#
_entry.id   a344a57cdff0a55736b2d0c6507589fe
#
_cell.length_a   1.000
_cell.length_b   1.000
_cell.length_c   1.000
_cell.angle_alpha   90.00
_cell.angle_beta   90.00
_cell.angle_gamma   90.00
#
_symmetry.space_group_name_H-M   'P 1'
#
loop_
_entity.id
_entity.type
_entity.pdbx_description
1 polymer ?
#
loop_
_entity_poly.entity_id
_entity_poly.type
_entity_poly.pdbx_seq_one_letter_code
_entity_poly.pdbx_strand_id
1 'polypeptide(L)'
;MQLYLDLTKGARRSDILNQLRAKLDDAAWATVMTDAAKAGVPKGHHHGIVEVRQTIQGLQASQAVKDDLSAVYEILAQAEAQVHECEVDHTHFHEVGNGEAILNTLVICLAINYLHPDFISASPVQTGSGQVECAHGLMDIPAPATAAILATGIPTCDEKLEGELCTPTSAAIIKHFVQEFRTF
;
A
#
# COMPACT_ATOMS: atom_id res chain seq x y z
N MET A 1 -13.05 -17.19 -3.43
CA MET A 1 -13.88 -16.02 -3.00
C MET A 1 -13.51 -14.83 -3.87
N GLN A 2 -14.49 -14.05 -4.36
CA GLN A 2 -14.21 -12.75 -4.99
C GLN A 2 -14.24 -11.66 -3.93
N LEU A 3 -13.22 -10.81 -3.93
CA LEU A 3 -13.12 -9.65 -3.06
C LEU A 3 -13.33 -8.37 -3.88
N TYR A 4 -14.21 -7.51 -3.41
CA TYR A 4 -14.40 -6.17 -3.97
C TYR A 4 -14.02 -5.10 -2.96
N LEU A 5 -13.24 -4.11 -3.40
CA LEU A 5 -12.84 -2.95 -2.63
C LEU A 5 -13.54 -1.69 -3.15
N ASP A 6 -14.35 -1.06 -2.32
CA ASP A 6 -14.92 0.25 -2.63
C ASP A 6 -13.92 1.35 -2.23
N LEU A 7 -13.32 1.99 -3.22
CA LEU A 7 -12.32 3.05 -3.04
C LEU A 7 -12.88 4.44 -3.36
N THR A 8 -14.21 4.56 -3.54
CA THR A 8 -14.86 5.83 -3.94
C THR A 8 -14.91 6.87 -2.83
N LYS A 9 -14.83 6.46 -1.57
CA LYS A 9 -14.84 7.36 -0.40
C LYS A 9 -13.48 7.60 0.21
N GLY A 10 -12.52 6.73 -0.09
CA GLY A 10 -11.15 6.78 0.37
C GLY A 10 -10.40 5.52 -0.03
N ALA A 11 -9.14 5.69 -0.33
CA ALA A 11 -8.24 4.63 -0.77
C ALA A 11 -6.95 4.61 0.04
N ARG A 12 -6.96 5.12 1.30
CA ARG A 12 -5.82 5.03 2.22
C ARG A 12 -5.65 3.59 2.71
N ARG A 13 -4.48 3.28 3.26
CA ARG A 13 -4.23 1.97 3.88
C ARG A 13 -5.30 1.61 4.92
N SER A 14 -5.72 2.58 5.74
CA SER A 14 -6.79 2.38 6.72
C SER A 14 -8.13 2.02 6.09
N ASP A 15 -8.47 2.65 4.96
CA ASP A 15 -9.73 2.40 4.27
C ASP A 15 -9.75 0.98 3.67
N ILE A 16 -8.63 0.54 3.07
CA ILE A 16 -8.43 -0.83 2.58
C ILE A 16 -8.48 -1.82 3.73
N LEU A 17 -7.72 -1.57 4.80
CA LEU A 17 -7.65 -2.47 5.95
C LEU A 17 -9.00 -2.65 6.64
N ASN A 18 -9.79 -1.59 6.79
CA ASN A 18 -11.13 -1.66 7.37
C ASN A 18 -12.07 -2.56 6.53
N GLN A 19 -11.98 -2.50 5.21
CA GLN A 19 -12.76 -3.36 4.32
C GLN A 19 -12.33 -4.83 4.42
N LEU A 20 -11.02 -5.10 4.51
CA LEU A 20 -10.49 -6.46 4.74
C LEU A 20 -10.90 -6.97 6.12
N ARG A 21 -10.77 -6.15 7.17
CA ARG A 21 -11.18 -6.51 8.53
C ARG A 21 -12.66 -6.89 8.60
N ALA A 22 -13.53 -6.19 7.87
CA ALA A 22 -14.97 -6.49 7.83
C ALA A 22 -15.31 -7.85 7.17
N LYS A 23 -14.36 -8.46 6.45
CA LYS A 23 -14.51 -9.80 5.83
C LYS A 23 -13.95 -10.92 6.71
N LEU A 24 -13.27 -10.59 7.78
CA LEU A 24 -12.67 -11.52 8.74
C LEU A 24 -13.50 -11.57 10.02
N ASP A 25 -13.72 -12.76 10.56
CA ASP A 25 -14.25 -12.88 11.91
C ASP A 25 -13.16 -12.51 12.95
N ASP A 26 -13.54 -12.43 14.23
CA ASP A 26 -12.62 -12.00 15.27
C ASP A 26 -11.46 -12.98 15.49
N ALA A 27 -11.68 -14.27 15.29
CA ALA A 27 -10.63 -15.28 15.42
C ALA A 27 -9.60 -15.17 14.29
N ALA A 28 -10.08 -15.02 13.06
CA ALA A 28 -9.26 -14.79 11.88
C ALA A 28 -8.43 -13.49 12.01
N TRP A 29 -9.07 -12.42 12.46
CA TRP A 29 -8.37 -11.15 12.70
C TRP A 29 -7.31 -11.27 13.79
N ALA A 30 -7.61 -11.96 14.89
CA ALA A 30 -6.64 -12.20 15.96
C ALA A 30 -5.42 -13.01 15.43
N THR A 31 -5.63 -13.94 14.51
CA THR A 31 -4.56 -14.69 13.85
C THR A 31 -3.69 -13.76 13.01
N VAL A 32 -4.27 -12.92 12.15
CA VAL A 32 -3.55 -11.93 11.34
C VAL A 32 -2.68 -11.02 12.22
N MET A 33 -3.24 -10.49 13.30
CA MET A 33 -2.51 -9.61 14.23
C MET A 33 -1.40 -10.34 15.00
N THR A 34 -1.62 -11.60 15.35
CA THR A 34 -0.62 -12.45 15.99
C THR A 34 0.56 -12.72 15.06
N ASP A 35 0.29 -13.03 13.80
CA ASP A 35 1.32 -13.28 12.79
C ASP A 35 2.10 -12.00 12.47
N ALA A 36 1.41 -10.85 12.39
CA ALA A 36 2.07 -9.56 12.23
C ALA A 36 3.02 -9.24 13.40
N ALA A 37 2.58 -9.49 14.64
CA ALA A 37 3.40 -9.27 15.83
C ALA A 37 4.63 -10.21 15.88
N LYS A 38 4.49 -11.45 15.40
CA LYS A 38 5.57 -12.44 15.34
C LYS A 38 6.53 -12.23 14.18
N ALA A 39 6.14 -11.48 13.16
CA ALA A 39 6.94 -11.30 11.94
C ALA A 39 8.31 -10.68 12.20
N GLY A 40 8.47 -9.94 13.31
CA GLY A 40 9.77 -9.39 13.71
C GLY A 40 10.17 -8.16 12.90
N VAL A 41 9.21 -7.31 12.50
CA VAL A 41 9.51 -6.04 11.83
C VAL A 41 10.35 -5.16 12.77
N PRO A 42 11.57 -4.76 12.38
CA PRO A 42 12.42 -3.94 13.23
C PRO A 42 11.80 -2.57 13.49
N LYS A 43 11.97 -2.07 14.72
CA LYS A 43 11.66 -0.68 15.05
C LYS A 43 12.82 0.18 14.55
N GLY A 44 12.54 1.13 13.66
CA GLY A 44 13.59 2.03 13.17
C GLY A 44 13.26 2.60 11.79
N HIS A 45 14.13 3.46 11.32
CA HIS A 45 14.03 4.05 9.99
C HIS A 45 14.88 3.22 9.02
N HIS A 46 14.23 2.71 7.98
CA HIS A 46 14.88 2.14 6.82
C HIS A 46 14.82 3.22 5.73
N HIS A 47 15.97 3.66 5.25
CA HIS A 47 16.03 4.84 4.41
C HIS A 47 16.01 4.54 2.91
N GLY A 48 16.20 3.28 2.51
CA GLY A 48 16.26 2.91 1.10
C GLY A 48 15.62 1.57 0.80
N ILE A 49 15.35 1.32 -0.49
CA ILE A 49 14.75 0.05 -0.94
C ILE A 49 15.64 -1.16 -0.62
N VAL A 50 16.96 -1.00 -0.64
CA VAL A 50 17.89 -2.11 -0.35
C VAL A 50 17.71 -2.61 1.09
N GLU A 51 17.61 -1.70 2.06
CA GLU A 51 17.40 -2.04 3.48
C GLU A 51 16.00 -2.60 3.71
N VAL A 52 14.99 -2.07 3.01
CA VAL A 52 13.62 -2.61 3.07
C VAL A 52 13.57 -4.04 2.52
N ARG A 53 14.23 -4.33 1.39
CA ARG A 53 14.33 -5.69 0.84
C ARG A 53 14.96 -6.65 1.85
N GLN A 54 16.06 -6.25 2.49
CA GLN A 54 16.72 -7.07 3.51
C GLN A 54 15.80 -7.32 4.71
N THR A 55 15.10 -6.28 5.18
CA THR A 55 14.12 -6.40 6.26
C THR A 55 13.03 -7.41 5.90
N ILE A 56 12.41 -7.29 4.72
CA ILE A 56 11.34 -8.19 4.29
C ILE A 56 11.82 -9.63 4.21
N GLN A 57 13.02 -9.88 3.69
CA GLN A 57 13.60 -11.23 3.63
C GLN A 57 13.81 -11.84 5.02
N GLY A 58 14.15 -11.03 6.02
CA GLY A 58 14.34 -11.44 7.41
C GLY A 58 13.05 -11.69 8.20
N LEU A 59 11.87 -11.29 7.71
CA LEU A 59 10.61 -11.45 8.42
C LEU A 59 10.23 -12.92 8.62
N GLN A 60 9.62 -13.21 9.75
CA GLN A 60 8.98 -14.51 10.03
C GLN A 60 7.55 -14.51 9.46
N ALA A 61 7.44 -14.69 8.17
CA ALA A 61 6.18 -14.78 7.43
C ALA A 61 6.31 -15.81 6.31
N SER A 62 5.18 -16.26 5.74
CA SER A 62 5.20 -17.15 4.59
C SER A 62 5.86 -16.47 3.38
N GLN A 63 6.42 -17.25 2.47
CA GLN A 63 7.07 -16.72 1.28
C GLN A 63 6.07 -15.89 0.44
N ALA A 64 4.83 -16.34 0.30
CA ALA A 64 3.78 -15.62 -0.42
C ALA A 64 3.56 -14.20 0.15
N VAL A 65 3.47 -14.06 1.48
CA VAL A 65 3.33 -12.75 2.14
C VAL A 65 4.56 -11.88 1.92
N LYS A 66 5.76 -12.45 1.98
CA LYS A 66 7.00 -11.70 1.68
C LYS A 66 7.06 -11.25 0.24
N ASP A 67 6.63 -12.08 -0.70
CA ASP A 67 6.60 -11.77 -2.13
C ASP A 67 5.62 -10.62 -2.41
N ASP A 68 4.42 -10.66 -1.82
CA ASP A 68 3.44 -9.59 -1.92
C ASP A 68 3.97 -8.27 -1.33
N LEU A 69 4.53 -8.32 -0.13
CA LEU A 69 5.10 -7.15 0.53
C LEU A 69 6.27 -6.57 -0.28
N SER A 70 7.14 -7.43 -0.81
CA SER A 70 8.24 -7.01 -1.69
C SER A 70 7.73 -6.34 -2.95
N ALA A 71 6.71 -6.92 -3.62
CA ALA A 71 6.14 -6.35 -4.83
C ALA A 71 5.54 -4.95 -4.59
N VAL A 72 4.85 -4.74 -3.46
CA VAL A 72 4.34 -3.41 -3.09
C VAL A 72 5.49 -2.41 -2.94
N TYR A 73 6.57 -2.78 -2.26
CA TYR A 73 7.73 -1.88 -2.08
C TYR A 73 8.53 -1.65 -3.35
N GLU A 74 8.58 -2.62 -4.27
CA GLU A 74 9.19 -2.41 -5.60
C GLU A 74 8.39 -1.40 -6.43
N ILE A 75 7.05 -1.43 -6.38
CA ILE A 75 6.20 -0.43 -7.04
C ILE A 75 6.47 0.96 -6.46
N LEU A 76 6.58 1.08 -5.14
CA LEU A 76 6.94 2.33 -4.47
C LEU A 76 8.31 2.84 -4.90
N ALA A 77 9.33 1.97 -4.89
CA ALA A 77 10.68 2.34 -5.27
C ALA A 77 10.77 2.81 -6.73
N GLN A 78 10.05 2.15 -7.64
CA GLN A 78 9.99 2.57 -9.04
C GLN A 78 9.33 3.95 -9.19
N ALA A 79 8.25 4.22 -8.46
CA ALA A 79 7.58 5.52 -8.49
C ALA A 79 8.48 6.64 -7.92
N GLU A 80 9.13 6.40 -6.80
CA GLU A 80 10.08 7.35 -6.21
C GLU A 80 11.30 7.58 -7.12
N ALA A 81 11.85 6.53 -7.71
CA ALA A 81 12.95 6.63 -8.68
C ALA A 81 12.57 7.51 -9.87
N GLN A 82 11.35 7.36 -10.39
CA GLN A 82 10.84 8.19 -11.46
C GLN A 82 10.68 9.65 -11.05
N VAL A 83 10.15 9.91 -9.86
CA VAL A 83 9.93 11.28 -9.33
C VAL A 83 11.26 11.99 -9.08
N HIS A 84 12.26 11.26 -8.57
CA HIS A 84 13.57 11.81 -8.21
C HIS A 84 14.64 11.67 -9.30
N GLU A 85 14.26 11.11 -10.46
CA GLU A 85 15.18 10.89 -11.58
C GLU A 85 16.47 10.15 -11.18
N CYS A 86 16.32 9.10 -10.37
CA CYS A 86 17.43 8.29 -9.87
C CYS A 86 17.24 6.79 -10.16
N GLU A 87 18.29 6.00 -9.98
CA GLU A 87 18.21 4.54 -10.06
C GLU A 87 17.36 3.99 -8.89
N VAL A 88 16.61 2.90 -9.12
CA VAL A 88 15.72 2.30 -8.13
C VAL A 88 16.46 1.96 -6.82
N ASP A 89 17.65 1.39 -6.91
CA ASP A 89 18.46 1.02 -5.73
C ASP A 89 19.02 2.22 -4.96
N HIS A 90 18.92 3.43 -5.53
CA HIS A 90 19.31 4.68 -4.89
C HIS A 90 18.10 5.46 -4.33
N THR A 91 16.88 4.88 -4.37
CA THR A 91 15.71 5.54 -3.80
C THR A 91 15.79 5.61 -2.28
N HIS A 92 15.43 6.76 -1.76
CA HIS A 92 15.27 7.00 -0.32
C HIS A 92 13.80 7.20 0.01
N PHE A 93 13.31 6.42 0.96
CA PHE A 93 11.96 6.57 1.47
C PHE A 93 11.97 7.49 2.69
N HIS A 94 11.29 8.63 2.60
CA HIS A 94 11.22 9.57 3.71
C HIS A 94 10.23 9.10 4.80
N GLU A 95 9.10 8.53 4.41
CA GLU A 95 8.02 8.13 5.32
C GLU A 95 7.67 6.64 5.24
N VAL A 96 7.70 6.07 4.04
CA VAL A 96 7.18 4.70 3.80
C VAL A 96 8.18 3.58 4.13
N GLY A 97 9.45 3.92 4.34
CA GLY A 97 10.52 2.96 4.63
C GLY A 97 10.75 2.68 6.12
N ASN A 98 9.95 3.24 7.03
CA ASN A 98 10.09 2.98 8.45
C ASN A 98 9.38 1.69 8.88
N GLY A 99 9.75 1.15 10.07
CA GLY A 99 9.22 -0.11 10.56
C GLY A 99 7.70 -0.10 10.77
N GLU A 100 7.09 1.03 11.13
CA GLU A 100 5.64 1.15 11.29
C GLU A 100 4.92 1.06 9.92
N ALA A 101 5.45 1.72 8.91
CA ALA A 101 4.89 1.66 7.56
C ALA A 101 5.00 0.24 6.98
N ILE A 102 6.13 -0.45 7.20
CA ILE A 102 6.32 -1.85 6.80
C ILE A 102 5.33 -2.76 7.54
N LEU A 103 5.18 -2.60 8.86
CA LEU A 103 4.24 -3.39 9.64
C LEU A 103 2.79 -3.19 9.17
N ASN A 104 2.37 -1.95 8.96
CA ASN A 104 1.00 -1.65 8.50
C ASN A 104 0.71 -2.23 7.11
N THR A 105 1.70 -2.23 6.22
CA THR A 105 1.57 -2.84 4.89
C THR A 105 1.56 -4.38 5.00
N LEU A 106 2.40 -4.95 5.87
CA LEU A 106 2.42 -6.38 6.17
C LEU A 106 1.07 -6.89 6.67
N VAL A 107 0.39 -6.14 7.55
CA VAL A 107 -0.94 -6.53 8.06
C VAL A 107 -1.95 -6.64 6.90
N ILE A 108 -1.89 -5.77 5.91
CA ILE A 108 -2.75 -5.85 4.71
C ILE A 108 -2.41 -7.11 3.90
N CYS A 109 -1.12 -7.37 3.65
CA CYS A 109 -0.68 -8.58 2.95
C CYS A 109 -1.12 -9.87 3.68
N LEU A 110 -0.97 -9.90 5.01
CA LEU A 110 -1.44 -11.02 5.84
C LEU A 110 -2.96 -11.20 5.78
N ALA A 111 -3.73 -10.12 5.85
CA ALA A 111 -5.18 -10.17 5.77
C ALA A 111 -5.66 -10.71 4.40
N ILE A 112 -5.07 -10.23 3.31
CA ILE A 112 -5.36 -10.73 1.96
C ILE A 112 -4.95 -12.20 1.83
N ASN A 113 -3.76 -12.57 2.30
CA ASN A 113 -3.29 -13.95 2.28
C ASN A 113 -4.21 -14.89 3.11
N TYR A 114 -4.70 -14.43 4.26
CA TYR A 114 -5.64 -15.18 5.08
C TYR A 114 -7.00 -15.37 4.39
N LEU A 115 -7.53 -14.31 3.76
CA LEU A 115 -8.79 -14.36 3.01
C LEU A 115 -8.69 -15.22 1.74
N HIS A 116 -7.50 -15.34 1.18
CA HIS A 116 -7.19 -16.14 0.01
C HIS A 116 -8.18 -15.93 -1.15
N PRO A 117 -8.39 -14.68 -1.62
CA PRO A 117 -9.32 -14.40 -2.68
C PRO A 117 -8.81 -14.93 -4.02
N ASP A 118 -9.70 -15.53 -4.83
CA ASP A 118 -9.38 -15.96 -6.20
C ASP A 118 -9.21 -14.76 -7.14
N PHE A 119 -9.90 -13.66 -6.79
CA PHE A 119 -9.94 -12.46 -7.62
C PHE A 119 -10.27 -11.22 -6.77
N ILE A 120 -9.52 -10.13 -7.01
CA ILE A 120 -9.75 -8.84 -6.35
C ILE A 120 -10.11 -7.81 -7.41
N SER A 121 -11.27 -7.20 -7.26
CA SER A 121 -11.71 -6.06 -8.06
C SER A 121 -11.93 -4.84 -7.17
N ALA A 122 -11.89 -3.66 -7.76
CA ALA A 122 -12.13 -2.41 -7.05
C ALA A 122 -12.94 -1.41 -7.88
N SER A 123 -13.50 -0.40 -7.22
CA SER A 123 -13.99 0.82 -7.86
C SER A 123 -12.84 1.68 -8.35
N PRO A 124 -13.09 2.75 -9.14
CA PRO A 124 -12.13 3.83 -9.33
C PRO A 124 -11.64 4.40 -8.00
N VAL A 125 -10.40 4.89 -7.99
CA VAL A 125 -9.70 5.34 -6.78
C VAL A 125 -10.04 6.80 -6.48
N GLN A 126 -10.51 7.07 -5.27
CA GLN A 126 -10.60 8.43 -4.75
C GLN A 126 -9.22 8.93 -4.33
N THR A 127 -8.68 9.87 -5.07
CA THR A 127 -7.37 10.48 -4.77
C THR A 127 -7.46 11.56 -3.70
N GLY A 128 -8.60 12.20 -3.63
CA GLY A 128 -8.76 13.43 -2.90
C GLY A 128 -8.34 14.66 -3.70
N SER A 129 -8.31 15.81 -3.03
CA SER A 129 -7.93 17.11 -3.59
C SER A 129 -7.41 18.05 -2.51
N GLY A 130 -6.81 19.16 -2.93
CA GLY A 130 -6.16 20.13 -2.05
C GLY A 130 -4.66 19.92 -2.00
N GLN A 131 -4.05 20.22 -0.85
CA GLN A 131 -2.61 20.14 -0.66
C GLN A 131 -2.27 19.30 0.58
N VAL A 132 -1.12 18.67 0.56
CA VAL A 132 -0.55 17.91 1.67
C VAL A 132 0.86 18.40 1.96
N GLU A 133 1.18 18.53 3.25
CA GLU A 133 2.55 18.78 3.68
C GLU A 133 3.30 17.45 3.84
N CYS A 134 4.43 17.33 3.18
CA CYS A 134 5.28 16.15 3.21
C CYS A 134 6.76 16.53 3.31
N ALA A 135 7.67 15.56 3.29
CA ALA A 135 9.11 15.80 3.37
C ALA A 135 9.65 16.75 2.29
N HIS A 136 8.93 16.88 1.16
CA HIS A 136 9.27 17.79 0.06
C HIS A 136 8.56 19.15 0.13
N GLY A 137 7.91 19.46 1.26
CA GLY A 137 7.11 20.67 1.46
C GLY A 137 5.64 20.48 1.10
N LEU A 138 4.96 21.58 0.82
CA LEU A 138 3.54 21.60 0.46
C LEU A 138 3.36 21.17 -1.00
N MET A 139 2.61 20.09 -1.24
CA MET A 139 2.40 19.53 -2.57
C MET A 139 0.92 19.34 -2.86
N ASP A 140 0.56 19.46 -4.14
CA ASP A 140 -0.81 19.20 -4.60
C ASP A 140 -1.13 17.69 -4.52
N ILE A 141 -2.40 17.40 -4.23
CA ILE A 141 -2.93 16.04 -4.19
C ILE A 141 -3.43 15.64 -5.60
N PRO A 142 -3.05 14.43 -6.09
CA PRO A 142 -2.23 13.40 -5.44
C PRO A 142 -0.73 13.75 -5.45
N ALA A 143 -0.02 13.33 -4.40
CA ALA A 143 1.45 13.48 -4.32
C ALA A 143 2.15 12.83 -5.53
N PRO A 144 3.35 13.28 -5.94
CA PRO A 144 3.99 12.85 -7.20
C PRO A 144 4.15 11.35 -7.35
N ALA A 145 4.60 10.63 -6.31
CA ALA A 145 4.73 9.18 -6.35
C ALA A 145 3.36 8.48 -6.49
N THR A 146 2.31 8.99 -5.82
CA THR A 146 0.94 8.51 -6.00
C THR A 146 0.49 8.71 -7.44
N ALA A 147 0.68 9.91 -8.00
CA ALA A 147 0.31 10.22 -9.38
C ALA A 147 1.04 9.31 -10.38
N ALA A 148 2.34 9.05 -10.17
CA ALA A 148 3.13 8.16 -11.01
C ALA A 148 2.57 6.72 -11.02
N ILE A 149 2.18 6.19 -9.84
CA ILE A 149 1.58 4.85 -9.75
C ILE A 149 0.21 4.82 -10.44
N LEU A 150 -0.66 5.81 -10.17
CA LEU A 150 -2.00 5.87 -10.77
C LEU A 150 -1.95 5.99 -12.30
N ALA A 151 -0.98 6.72 -12.84
CA ALA A 151 -0.76 6.89 -14.28
C ALA A 151 -0.47 5.57 -15.03
N THR A 152 -0.16 4.49 -14.32
CA THR A 152 0.04 3.15 -14.92
C THR A 152 -1.26 2.46 -15.36
N GLY A 153 -2.40 3.15 -15.34
CA GLY A 153 -3.69 2.64 -15.80
C GLY A 153 -4.72 2.39 -14.70
N ILE A 154 -4.49 2.94 -13.50
CA ILE A 154 -5.47 2.86 -12.39
C ILE A 154 -6.49 3.99 -12.57
N PRO A 155 -7.80 3.69 -12.76
CA PRO A 155 -8.82 4.71 -12.91
C PRO A 155 -9.07 5.45 -11.59
N THR A 156 -9.31 6.76 -11.69
CA THR A 156 -9.64 7.60 -10.53
C THR A 156 -11.05 8.14 -10.63
N CYS A 157 -11.65 8.46 -9.48
CA CYS A 157 -12.96 9.10 -9.44
C CYS A 157 -12.92 10.48 -10.12
N ASP A 158 -13.97 10.85 -10.85
CA ASP A 158 -14.08 12.17 -11.47
C ASP A 158 -14.29 13.25 -10.41
N GLU A 159 -15.22 13.02 -9.47
CA GLU A 159 -15.45 13.90 -8.32
C GLU A 159 -14.35 13.69 -7.28
N LYS A 160 -13.67 14.76 -6.89
CA LYS A 160 -12.60 14.73 -5.89
C LYS A 160 -13.12 15.25 -4.56
N LEU A 161 -12.99 14.43 -3.53
CA LEU A 161 -13.27 14.81 -2.15
C LEU A 161 -12.08 15.60 -1.57
N GLU A 162 -12.30 16.31 -0.47
CA GLU A 162 -11.25 17.10 0.20
C GLU A 162 -10.26 16.20 0.95
N GLY A 163 -8.98 16.58 0.95
CA GLY A 163 -7.88 15.94 1.65
C GLY A 163 -7.18 14.85 0.84
N GLU A 164 -6.10 14.30 1.39
CA GLU A 164 -5.35 13.19 0.78
C GLU A 164 -6.05 11.86 1.09
N LEU A 165 -6.63 11.26 0.07
CA LEU A 165 -7.42 10.03 0.20
C LEU A 165 -6.77 8.82 -0.50
N CYS A 166 -5.64 9.01 -1.14
CA CYS A 166 -4.79 7.96 -1.68
C CYS A 166 -3.33 8.37 -1.50
N THR A 167 -2.56 7.54 -0.81
CA THR A 167 -1.13 7.75 -0.55
C THR A 167 -0.27 6.90 -1.48
N PRO A 168 1.04 7.15 -1.63
CA PRO A 168 1.91 6.30 -2.45
C PRO A 168 1.81 4.82 -2.07
N THR A 169 1.84 4.50 -0.77
CA THR A 169 1.76 3.11 -0.30
C THR A 169 0.41 2.47 -0.64
N SER A 170 -0.71 3.19 -0.47
CA SER A 170 -2.01 2.63 -0.81
C SER A 170 -2.20 2.46 -2.31
N ALA A 171 -1.68 3.37 -3.13
CA ALA A 171 -1.66 3.21 -4.59
C ALA A 171 -0.85 1.97 -5.01
N ALA A 172 0.30 1.72 -4.37
CA ALA A 172 1.12 0.54 -4.64
C ALA A 172 0.41 -0.76 -4.24
N ILE A 173 -0.28 -0.79 -3.09
CA ILE A 173 -1.12 -1.92 -2.67
C ILE A 173 -2.23 -2.19 -3.69
N ILE A 174 -2.96 -1.16 -4.11
CA ILE A 174 -4.02 -1.26 -5.10
C ILE A 174 -3.47 -1.79 -6.42
N LYS A 175 -2.34 -1.25 -6.90
CA LYS A 175 -1.69 -1.69 -8.14
C LYS A 175 -1.29 -3.17 -8.08
N HIS A 176 -0.79 -3.63 -6.95
CA HIS A 176 -0.33 -5.02 -6.80
C HIS A 176 -1.48 -6.01 -6.73
N PHE A 177 -2.52 -5.72 -5.94
CA PHE A 177 -3.55 -6.70 -5.61
C PHE A 177 -4.79 -6.64 -6.51
N VAL A 178 -5.15 -5.49 -7.08
CA VAL A 178 -6.38 -5.33 -7.86
C VAL A 178 -6.16 -5.76 -9.30
N GLN A 179 -6.92 -6.77 -9.74
CA GLN A 179 -6.87 -7.27 -11.12
C GLN A 179 -7.82 -6.55 -12.07
N GLU A 180 -8.92 -5.98 -11.55
CA GLU A 180 -9.93 -5.31 -12.37
C GLU A 180 -10.55 -4.12 -11.66
N PHE A 181 -10.76 -3.03 -12.38
CA PHE A 181 -11.52 -1.89 -11.89
C PHE A 181 -12.91 -1.86 -12.54
N ARG A 182 -13.95 -1.70 -11.72
CA ARG A 182 -15.37 -1.70 -12.14
C ARG A 182 -16.01 -0.37 -11.79
N THR A 183 -16.59 0.28 -12.79
CA THR A 183 -17.53 1.39 -12.63
C THR A 183 -18.96 0.82 -12.60
N PHE A 184 -19.70 1.12 -11.55
CA PHE A 184 -21.12 0.81 -11.42
C PHE A 184 -21.95 2.06 -11.64
#